data_53891e70884c6e6afd6d9da19c1ebac8
#
_entry.id   53891e70884c6e6afd6d9da19c1ebac8
#
_cell.length_a   1.000
_cell.length_b   1.000
_cell.length_c   1.000
_cell.angle_alpha   90.00
_cell.angle_beta   90.00
_cell.angle_gamma   90.00
#
_symmetry.space_group_name_H-M   'P 1'
#
loop_
_entity.id
_entity.type
_entity.pdbx_description
1 polymer ?
#
loop_
_entity_poly.entity_id
_entity_poly.type
_entity_poly.pdbx_seq_one_letter_code
_entity_poly.pdbx_strand_id
1 'polypeptide(L)'
;EHALLARQAAQASIVLLKNEKKTLPFSSSIKRIAIIGSDADEARLGGYSGPGNKVVSMLESLQELKGKNKIFYHPGVGRKSEDYLVVPESQLISEGKTGLKAAYYNNVSLTGTPFLSRQDPRIDFHWTLFFFFSGMDAGFYSVLWTGQLLSPVSGPYKIGLEGNDGYRLYINDKLVIEQWAKQTYRTVLVNYLFEKGKRYTIRVEFYEPRGNASIKLVWNIGVKNDWKQKISEAKQVATKADAVVIV
;
A
#
# COMPACT_ATOMS: atom_id res chain seq x y z
N GLU A 1 -13.68 12.26 -27.61
CA GLU A 1 -14.80 11.34 -27.87
C GLU A 1 -14.80 10.19 -26.86
N HIS A 2 -13.74 9.38 -26.70
CA HIS A 2 -13.68 8.24 -25.80
C HIS A 2 -13.85 8.60 -24.31
N ALA A 3 -13.32 9.75 -23.87
CA ALA A 3 -13.50 10.20 -22.49
C ALA A 3 -14.96 10.52 -22.14
N LEU A 4 -15.71 11.09 -23.12
CA LEU A 4 -17.12 11.35 -22.95
C LEU A 4 -17.94 10.06 -22.88
N LEU A 5 -17.64 9.09 -23.75
CA LEU A 5 -18.28 7.79 -23.76
C LEU A 5 -18.01 7.01 -22.46
N ALA A 6 -16.76 7.01 -21.97
CA ALA A 6 -16.40 6.40 -20.71
C ALA A 6 -17.17 7.03 -19.53
N ARG A 7 -17.31 8.35 -19.50
CA ARG A 7 -18.11 9.06 -18.50
C ARG A 7 -19.59 8.66 -18.56
N GLN A 8 -20.16 8.59 -19.74
CA GLN A 8 -21.56 8.18 -19.93
C GLN A 8 -21.79 6.74 -19.46
N ALA A 9 -20.89 5.81 -19.82
CA ALA A 9 -20.94 4.43 -19.38
C ALA A 9 -20.84 4.32 -17.85
N ALA A 10 -19.91 5.05 -17.21
CA ALA A 10 -19.79 5.09 -15.76
C ALA A 10 -21.06 5.62 -15.09
N GLN A 11 -21.65 6.71 -15.62
CA GLN A 11 -22.91 7.24 -15.09
C GLN A 11 -24.07 6.26 -15.23
N ALA A 12 -24.15 5.54 -16.34
CA ALA A 12 -25.19 4.52 -16.56
C ALA A 12 -25.01 3.27 -15.70
N SER A 13 -23.81 2.99 -15.19
CA SER A 13 -23.53 1.83 -14.34
C SER A 13 -23.79 2.08 -12.85
N ILE A 14 -24.05 3.32 -12.43
CA ILE A 14 -24.31 3.64 -11.03
C ILE A 14 -25.73 3.18 -10.64
N VAL A 15 -25.82 2.37 -9.59
CA VAL A 15 -27.10 1.85 -9.06
C VAL A 15 -27.38 2.46 -7.69
N LEU A 16 -28.51 3.12 -7.56
CA LEU A 16 -29.00 3.64 -6.29
C LEU A 16 -29.75 2.52 -5.53
N LEU A 17 -29.09 1.91 -4.56
CA LEU A 17 -29.64 0.77 -3.83
C LEU A 17 -30.74 1.16 -2.85
N LYS A 18 -30.67 2.34 -2.25
CA LYS A 18 -31.60 2.82 -1.22
C LYS A 18 -31.69 4.34 -1.20
N ASN A 19 -32.90 4.89 -1.21
CA ASN A 19 -33.18 6.33 -1.05
C ASN A 19 -34.57 6.58 -0.45
N GLU A 20 -34.94 5.84 0.58
CA GLU A 20 -36.28 5.86 1.19
C GLU A 20 -36.68 7.26 1.70
N LYS A 21 -35.69 7.99 2.25
CA LYS A 21 -35.90 9.35 2.77
C LYS A 21 -35.74 10.45 1.72
N LYS A 22 -35.57 10.08 0.44
CA LYS A 22 -35.32 11.01 -0.66
C LYS A 22 -34.17 12.00 -0.37
N THR A 23 -33.11 11.49 0.28
CA THR A 23 -31.91 12.30 0.62
C THR A 23 -31.15 12.71 -0.64
N LEU A 24 -31.19 11.89 -1.67
CA LEU A 24 -30.59 12.18 -2.97
C LEU A 24 -31.68 12.46 -4.02
N PRO A 25 -31.42 13.44 -4.94
CA PRO A 25 -30.27 14.34 -4.97
C PRO A 25 -30.27 15.30 -3.80
N PHE A 26 -29.10 15.75 -3.36
CA PHE A 26 -29.01 16.75 -2.30
C PHE A 26 -29.74 18.03 -2.67
N SER A 27 -30.51 18.57 -1.72
CA SER A 27 -31.16 19.86 -1.88
C SER A 27 -30.14 20.99 -2.13
N SER A 28 -30.57 22.01 -2.85
CA SER A 28 -29.77 23.25 -3.06
C SER A 28 -29.43 23.99 -1.77
N SER A 29 -30.11 23.69 -0.66
CA SER A 29 -29.79 24.20 0.68
C SER A 29 -28.51 23.61 1.27
N ILE A 30 -28.07 22.42 0.85
CA ILE A 30 -26.84 21.78 1.27
C ILE A 30 -25.64 22.52 0.66
N LYS A 31 -24.93 23.27 1.50
CA LYS A 31 -23.78 24.09 1.10
C LYS A 31 -22.45 23.44 1.41
N ARG A 32 -22.36 22.73 2.55
CA ARG A 32 -21.14 22.15 3.07
C ARG A 32 -21.33 20.64 3.16
N ILE A 33 -20.36 19.90 2.66
CA ILE A 33 -20.39 18.44 2.65
C ILE A 33 -19.13 17.91 3.36
N ALA A 34 -19.30 17.01 4.31
CA ALA A 34 -18.20 16.24 4.87
C ALA A 34 -18.10 14.91 4.11
N ILE A 35 -16.88 14.51 3.79
CA ILE A 35 -16.57 13.23 3.18
C ILE A 35 -15.71 12.46 4.16
N ILE A 36 -16.17 11.29 4.58
CA ILE A 36 -15.48 10.45 5.57
C ILE A 36 -15.19 9.09 4.93
N GLY A 37 -13.91 8.75 4.88
CA GLY A 37 -13.42 7.47 4.35
C GLY A 37 -12.20 7.64 3.46
N SER A 38 -11.25 6.72 3.57
CA SER A 38 -10.00 6.75 2.80
C SER A 38 -10.21 6.62 1.30
N ASP A 39 -11.26 5.92 0.88
CA ASP A 39 -11.56 5.68 -0.53
C ASP A 39 -12.01 6.94 -1.29
N ALA A 40 -12.38 7.99 -0.56
CA ALA A 40 -12.74 9.26 -1.19
C ALA A 40 -11.56 9.94 -1.87
N ASP A 41 -10.34 9.82 -1.32
CA ASP A 41 -9.13 10.46 -1.83
C ASP A 41 -8.31 9.55 -2.75
N GLU A 42 -8.60 8.25 -2.74
CA GLU A 42 -7.94 7.27 -3.58
C GLU A 42 -8.77 6.96 -4.84
N ALA A 43 -8.27 7.34 -6.00
CA ALA A 43 -8.84 6.90 -7.27
C ALA A 43 -8.24 5.55 -7.68
N ARG A 44 -8.87 4.46 -7.26
CA ARG A 44 -8.37 3.10 -7.50
C ARG A 44 -8.75 2.60 -8.87
N LEU A 45 -7.77 2.13 -9.60
CA LEU A 45 -7.95 1.38 -10.83
C LEU A 45 -8.02 -0.11 -10.53
N GLY A 46 -8.77 -0.87 -11.30
CA GLY A 46 -8.84 -2.33 -11.18
C GLY A 46 -7.53 -3.01 -11.57
N GLY A 47 -7.34 -4.27 -11.15
CA GLY A 47 -6.12 -5.04 -11.41
C GLY A 47 -5.81 -5.29 -12.89
N TYR A 48 -6.78 -5.14 -13.77
CA TYR A 48 -6.61 -5.23 -15.23
C TYR A 48 -6.49 -3.85 -15.90
N SER A 49 -6.51 -2.79 -15.14
CA SER A 49 -6.34 -1.43 -15.67
C SER A 49 -4.87 -1.11 -15.86
N GLY A 50 -4.53 -0.44 -16.95
CA GLY A 50 -3.26 0.27 -17.08
C GLY A 50 -3.21 1.48 -16.12
N PRO A 51 -2.11 2.26 -16.14
CA PRO A 51 -1.91 3.39 -15.23
C PRO A 51 -2.96 4.50 -15.38
N GLY A 52 -3.74 4.48 -16.47
CA GLY A 52 -4.69 5.54 -16.82
C GLY A 52 -3.99 6.81 -17.33
N ASN A 53 -4.73 7.62 -18.06
CA ASN A 53 -4.23 8.92 -18.55
C ASN A 53 -4.43 10.02 -17.50
N LYS A 54 -5.54 9.97 -16.78
CA LYS A 54 -5.88 10.85 -15.67
C LYS A 54 -6.73 10.07 -14.68
N VAL A 55 -6.29 10.08 -13.44
CA VAL A 55 -7.01 9.46 -12.32
C VAL A 55 -7.56 10.58 -11.45
N VAL A 56 -8.86 10.57 -11.19
CA VAL A 56 -9.57 11.63 -10.44
C VAL A 56 -10.30 10.98 -9.26
N SER A 57 -10.02 11.44 -8.04
CA SER A 57 -10.69 10.95 -6.84
C SER A 57 -12.10 11.55 -6.68
N MET A 58 -12.92 10.91 -5.85
CA MET A 58 -14.23 11.46 -5.47
C MET A 58 -14.06 12.81 -4.77
N LEU A 59 -13.08 12.92 -3.87
CA LEU A 59 -12.76 14.14 -3.15
C LEU A 59 -12.40 15.28 -4.10
N GLU A 60 -11.49 15.03 -5.05
CA GLU A 60 -11.09 15.99 -6.06
C GLU A 60 -12.30 16.46 -6.89
N SER A 61 -13.11 15.52 -7.38
CA SER A 61 -14.31 15.83 -8.17
C SER A 61 -15.31 16.71 -7.41
N LEU A 62 -15.57 16.42 -6.14
CA LEU A 62 -16.50 17.22 -5.33
C LEU A 62 -15.93 18.59 -4.98
N GLN A 63 -14.63 18.69 -4.77
CA GLN A 63 -13.94 19.97 -4.57
C GLN A 63 -13.98 20.85 -5.82
N GLU A 64 -13.85 20.27 -7.00
CA GLU A 64 -14.00 21.00 -8.27
C GLU A 64 -15.44 21.51 -8.46
N LEU A 65 -16.43 20.67 -8.16
CA LEU A 65 -17.86 21.03 -8.36
C LEU A 65 -18.40 22.04 -7.35
N LYS A 66 -17.99 21.98 -6.09
CA LYS A 66 -18.57 22.77 -4.99
C LYS A 66 -17.64 23.86 -4.46
N GLY A 67 -16.35 23.79 -4.75
CA GLY A 67 -15.29 24.61 -4.14
C GLY A 67 -14.67 23.95 -2.92
N LYS A 68 -13.34 24.02 -2.83
CA LYS A 68 -12.54 23.37 -1.78
C LYS A 68 -12.96 23.75 -0.35
N ASN A 69 -13.36 25.00 -0.12
CA ASN A 69 -13.79 25.51 1.17
C ASN A 69 -15.16 25.01 1.63
N LYS A 70 -15.89 24.29 0.79
CA LYS A 70 -17.20 23.70 1.10
C LYS A 70 -17.15 22.20 1.31
N ILE A 71 -16.00 21.57 1.07
CA ILE A 71 -15.77 20.14 1.23
C ILE A 71 -14.80 19.92 2.39
N PHE A 72 -15.27 19.22 3.41
CA PHE A 72 -14.47 18.81 4.56
C PHE A 72 -14.15 17.33 4.42
N TYR A 73 -12.90 16.95 4.61
CA TYR A 73 -12.47 15.56 4.42
C TYR A 73 -11.78 15.02 5.67
N HIS A 74 -12.05 13.76 5.97
CA HIS A 74 -11.30 12.97 6.93
C HIS A 74 -11.22 11.50 6.47
N PRO A 75 -10.06 10.85 6.47
CA PRO A 75 -9.92 9.45 6.02
C PRO A 75 -10.62 8.43 6.91
N GLY A 76 -11.15 8.84 8.08
CA GLY A 76 -11.72 7.93 9.05
C GLY A 76 -10.65 7.05 9.69
N VAL A 77 -11.00 5.81 10.01
CA VAL A 77 -10.06 4.83 10.58
C VAL A 77 -9.25 4.08 9.52
N GLY A 78 -9.55 4.30 8.24
CA GLY A 78 -8.94 3.54 7.13
C GLY A 78 -9.62 2.20 6.88
N ARG A 79 -9.23 1.53 5.81
CA ARG A 79 -9.78 0.21 5.41
C ARG A 79 -9.21 -0.95 6.21
N LYS A 80 -7.99 -0.79 6.68
CA LYS A 80 -7.29 -1.82 7.47
C LYS A 80 -6.95 -1.21 8.82
N SER A 81 -7.09 -1.99 9.88
CA SER A 81 -6.30 -1.71 11.07
C SER A 81 -4.84 -1.72 10.63
N GLU A 82 -4.11 -0.64 10.83
CA GLU A 82 -2.68 -0.63 10.58
C GLU A 82 -2.01 -1.44 11.69
N ASP A 83 -2.08 -2.78 11.57
CA ASP A 83 -1.45 -3.69 12.52
C ASP A 83 0.07 -3.77 12.29
N TYR A 84 0.54 -3.21 11.18
CA TYR A 84 1.94 -3.12 10.78
C TYR A 84 2.18 -1.98 9.79
N LEU A 85 3.43 -1.53 9.73
CA LEU A 85 3.94 -0.48 8.85
C LEU A 85 5.07 -1.05 8.00
N VAL A 86 5.32 -0.49 6.84
CA VAL A 86 6.53 -0.80 6.06
C VAL A 86 7.76 -0.36 6.87
N VAL A 87 8.78 -1.20 6.91
CA VAL A 87 10.05 -0.86 7.54
C VAL A 87 10.66 0.35 6.81
N PRO A 88 10.89 1.47 7.50
CA PRO A 88 11.35 2.68 6.86
C PRO A 88 12.82 2.58 6.42
N GLU A 89 13.16 3.31 5.38
CA GLU A 89 14.52 3.39 4.82
C GLU A 89 15.58 3.71 5.89
N SER A 90 15.27 4.59 6.83
CA SER A 90 16.18 5.01 7.90
C SER A 90 16.62 3.88 8.82
N GLN A 91 15.95 2.76 8.80
CA GLN A 91 16.27 1.56 9.59
C GLN A 91 16.95 0.46 8.77
N LEU A 92 17.19 0.69 7.49
CA LEU A 92 17.82 -0.26 6.58
C LEU A 92 19.18 0.28 6.13
N ILE A 93 20.21 -0.56 6.19
CA ILE A 93 21.60 -0.17 5.90
C ILE A 93 22.28 -1.26 5.09
N SER A 94 22.95 -0.89 4.03
CA SER A 94 23.82 -1.78 3.26
C SER A 94 25.00 -1.00 2.70
N GLU A 95 26.21 -1.57 2.82
CA GLU A 95 27.45 -0.97 2.32
C GLU A 95 27.66 0.50 2.79
N GLY A 96 27.24 0.80 4.04
CA GLY A 96 27.36 2.15 4.63
C GLY A 96 26.33 3.17 4.14
N LYS A 97 25.37 2.78 3.33
CA LYS A 97 24.26 3.60 2.81
C LYS A 97 22.93 3.14 3.37
N THR A 98 21.95 4.04 3.41
CA THR A 98 20.55 3.67 3.74
C THR A 98 19.95 2.80 2.64
N GLY A 99 19.05 1.87 3.04
CA GLY A 99 18.44 0.91 2.14
C GLY A 99 19.16 -0.44 2.11
N LEU A 100 18.73 -1.31 1.22
CA LEU A 100 19.23 -2.67 1.03
C LEU A 100 19.86 -2.84 -0.35
N LYS A 101 20.94 -3.63 -0.42
CA LYS A 101 21.47 -4.07 -1.69
C LYS A 101 20.49 -5.05 -2.31
N ALA A 102 20.06 -4.79 -3.53
CA ALA A 102 19.14 -5.59 -4.30
C ALA A 102 19.82 -6.18 -5.53
N ALA A 103 19.65 -7.49 -5.74
CA ALA A 103 20.07 -8.21 -6.94
C ALA A 103 18.86 -8.81 -7.62
N TYR A 104 18.63 -8.44 -8.88
CA TYR A 104 17.50 -8.88 -9.71
C TYR A 104 17.95 -9.90 -10.73
N TYR A 105 17.22 -11.01 -10.86
CA TYR A 105 17.54 -12.14 -11.74
C TYR A 105 16.39 -12.42 -12.71
N ASN A 106 16.70 -12.69 -13.97
CA ASN A 106 15.74 -13.16 -14.99
C ASN A 106 15.48 -14.67 -14.88
N ASN A 107 15.23 -15.13 -13.66
CA ASN A 107 14.81 -16.48 -13.33
C ASN A 107 14.15 -16.49 -11.95
N VAL A 108 13.43 -17.54 -11.60
CA VAL A 108 12.72 -17.66 -10.31
C VAL A 108 13.54 -18.36 -9.22
N SER A 109 14.84 -18.61 -9.45
CA SER A 109 15.69 -19.45 -8.59
C SER A 109 16.85 -18.68 -7.93
N LEU A 110 16.96 -17.36 -8.13
CA LEU A 110 18.07 -16.52 -7.60
C LEU A 110 19.45 -17.00 -8.04
N THR A 111 19.58 -17.59 -9.23
CA THR A 111 20.82 -18.21 -9.73
C THR A 111 21.46 -17.42 -10.85
N GLY A 112 22.79 -17.62 -11.02
CA GLY A 112 23.56 -16.96 -12.06
C GLY A 112 23.92 -15.52 -11.75
N THR A 113 24.21 -14.74 -12.78
CA THR A 113 24.56 -13.31 -12.63
C THR A 113 23.28 -12.47 -12.61
N PRO A 114 23.10 -11.59 -11.65
CA PRO A 114 21.98 -10.66 -11.66
C PRO A 114 22.07 -9.74 -12.89
N PHE A 115 20.95 -9.49 -13.56
CA PHE A 115 20.91 -8.54 -14.68
C PHE A 115 20.93 -7.08 -14.19
N LEU A 116 20.50 -6.85 -12.93
CA LEU A 116 20.52 -5.56 -12.30
C LEU A 116 20.91 -5.69 -10.83
N SER A 117 21.84 -4.86 -10.38
CA SER A 117 22.18 -4.69 -8.97
C SER A 117 22.08 -3.20 -8.62
N ARG A 118 21.36 -2.89 -7.54
CA ARG A 118 21.17 -1.50 -7.10
C ARG A 118 20.92 -1.42 -5.60
N GLN A 119 20.84 -0.20 -5.09
CA GLN A 119 20.37 0.09 -3.73
C GLN A 119 18.87 0.38 -3.78
N ASP A 120 18.05 -0.42 -3.10
CA ASP A 120 16.64 -0.14 -2.91
C ASP A 120 16.45 0.53 -1.54
N PRO A 121 15.77 1.68 -1.45
CA PRO A 121 15.63 2.41 -0.18
C PRO A 121 14.85 1.59 0.86
N ARG A 122 13.86 0.82 0.44
CA ARG A 122 13.05 -0.09 1.27
C ARG A 122 12.42 -1.17 0.40
N ILE A 123 11.88 -2.22 1.03
CA ILE A 123 11.09 -3.22 0.31
C ILE A 123 9.62 -2.80 0.44
N ASP A 124 9.09 -2.18 -0.61
CA ASP A 124 7.71 -1.72 -0.75
C ASP A 124 7.42 -1.62 -2.25
N PHE A 125 7.23 -2.78 -2.87
CA PHE A 125 7.10 -2.89 -4.31
C PHE A 125 5.73 -3.42 -4.71
N HIS A 126 5.23 -2.83 -5.78
CA HIS A 126 4.06 -3.30 -6.50
C HIS A 126 4.36 -3.21 -8.00
N TRP A 127 4.62 -4.35 -8.62
CA TRP A 127 4.87 -4.45 -10.06
C TRP A 127 3.62 -4.97 -10.75
N THR A 128 3.20 -4.28 -11.77
CA THR A 128 2.11 -4.71 -12.65
C THR A 128 2.68 -5.27 -13.95
N LEU A 129 1.86 -5.96 -14.75
CA LEU A 129 2.25 -6.49 -16.06
C LEU A 129 2.80 -5.42 -17.03
N PHE A 130 2.64 -4.15 -16.72
CA PHE A 130 3.06 -3.01 -17.56
C PHE A 130 4.25 -2.24 -16.97
N PHE A 131 4.78 -2.67 -15.84
CA PHE A 131 5.87 -1.96 -15.16
C PHE A 131 7.13 -2.84 -15.12
N PHE A 132 8.00 -2.64 -16.11
CA PHE A 132 9.24 -3.41 -16.21
C PHE A 132 10.45 -2.47 -16.21
N PHE A 133 11.52 -2.93 -15.56
CA PHE A 133 12.85 -2.38 -15.81
C PHE A 133 13.35 -2.85 -17.18
N SER A 134 14.07 -1.98 -17.88
CA SER A 134 14.77 -2.37 -19.12
C SER A 134 15.66 -3.59 -18.84
N GLY A 135 15.44 -4.70 -19.57
CA GLY A 135 16.17 -5.94 -19.41
C GLY A 135 15.53 -6.97 -18.45
N MET A 136 14.37 -6.67 -17.86
CA MET A 136 13.63 -7.63 -17.04
C MET A 136 12.54 -8.32 -17.87
N ASP A 137 12.50 -9.66 -17.81
CA ASP A 137 11.42 -10.43 -18.41
C ASP A 137 10.12 -10.25 -17.60
N ALA A 138 9.03 -9.98 -18.31
CA ALA A 138 7.73 -9.78 -17.69
C ALA A 138 7.25 -11.04 -16.97
N GLY A 139 7.27 -11.05 -15.63
CA GLY A 139 6.70 -12.10 -14.82
C GLY A 139 7.49 -13.42 -14.83
N PHE A 140 8.81 -13.37 -14.85
CA PHE A 140 9.66 -14.54 -14.60
C PHE A 140 11.00 -14.09 -14.01
N TYR A 141 10.96 -13.61 -12.77
CA TYR A 141 12.13 -13.03 -12.12
C TYR A 141 12.17 -13.33 -10.63
N SER A 142 13.32 -13.08 -10.04
CA SER A 142 13.51 -13.11 -8.60
C SER A 142 14.38 -11.97 -8.13
N VAL A 143 14.25 -11.64 -6.87
CA VAL A 143 15.00 -10.54 -6.24
C VAL A 143 15.56 -11.00 -4.90
N LEU A 144 16.81 -10.67 -4.68
CA LEU A 144 17.51 -10.88 -3.41
C LEU A 144 17.87 -9.52 -2.81
N TRP A 145 17.32 -9.20 -1.64
CA TRP A 145 17.73 -8.06 -0.84
C TRP A 145 18.60 -8.49 0.32
N THR A 146 19.71 -7.80 0.52
CA THR A 146 20.64 -8.05 1.62
C THR A 146 21.09 -6.76 2.30
N GLY A 147 21.34 -6.83 3.59
CA GLY A 147 21.82 -5.69 4.38
C GLY A 147 21.59 -5.88 5.87
N GLN A 148 21.38 -4.81 6.57
CA GLN A 148 21.16 -4.77 8.01
C GLN A 148 19.92 -3.97 8.35
N LEU A 149 19.20 -4.45 9.38
CA LEU A 149 18.08 -3.76 10.01
C LEU A 149 18.58 -3.19 11.33
N LEU A 150 18.46 -1.88 11.52
CA LEU A 150 18.74 -1.19 12.77
C LEU A 150 17.43 -1.08 13.58
N SER A 151 17.42 -1.65 14.79
CA SER A 151 16.22 -1.56 15.63
C SER A 151 16.16 -0.22 16.38
N PRO A 152 15.05 0.53 16.29
CA PRO A 152 14.83 1.76 17.06
C PRO A 152 14.34 1.52 18.48
N VAL A 153 13.98 0.28 18.83
CA VAL A 153 13.33 -0.10 20.09
C VAL A 153 13.89 -1.39 20.67
N SER A 154 13.64 -1.62 21.96
CA SER A 154 13.84 -2.92 22.61
C SER A 154 12.51 -3.55 22.96
N GLY A 155 12.42 -4.88 22.85
CA GLY A 155 11.24 -5.66 23.23
C GLY A 155 10.74 -6.61 22.15
N PRO A 156 9.65 -7.35 22.43
CA PRO A 156 9.03 -8.24 21.47
C PRO A 156 8.13 -7.43 20.51
N TYR A 157 8.49 -7.47 19.24
CA TYR A 157 7.70 -6.88 18.15
C TYR A 157 7.50 -7.91 17.05
N LYS A 158 6.56 -7.64 16.18
CA LYS A 158 6.34 -8.45 14.97
C LYS A 158 7.09 -7.86 13.80
N ILE A 159 7.70 -8.71 12.99
CA ILE A 159 8.30 -8.37 11.70
C ILE A 159 7.88 -9.42 10.69
N GLY A 160 7.77 -9.06 9.42
CA GLY A 160 7.42 -10.02 8.40
C GLY A 160 7.39 -9.49 7.00
N LEU A 161 6.76 -10.28 6.14
CA LEU A 161 6.58 -9.96 4.72
C LEU A 161 5.09 -9.94 4.37
N GLU A 162 4.73 -9.00 3.54
CA GLU A 162 3.41 -8.88 2.92
C GLU A 162 3.60 -8.94 1.40
N GLY A 163 2.99 -9.92 0.75
CA GLY A 163 3.14 -10.07 -0.70
C GLY A 163 2.39 -11.26 -1.26
N ASN A 164 2.53 -11.48 -2.55
CA ASN A 164 2.08 -12.66 -3.27
C ASN A 164 3.29 -13.47 -3.76
N ASP A 165 3.04 -14.65 -4.28
CA ASP A 165 4.04 -15.60 -4.77
C ASP A 165 5.11 -16.01 -3.74
N GLY A 166 6.32 -16.34 -4.17
CA GLY A 166 7.30 -16.92 -3.26
C GLY A 166 8.16 -15.90 -2.55
N TYR A 167 8.22 -15.97 -1.21
CA TYR A 167 9.13 -15.14 -0.44
C TYR A 167 9.70 -15.86 0.80
N ARG A 168 10.89 -15.42 1.21
CA ARG A 168 11.57 -15.84 2.45
C ARG A 168 12.18 -14.65 3.16
N LEU A 169 12.18 -14.72 4.49
CA LEU A 169 12.87 -13.76 5.36
C LEU A 169 13.86 -14.48 6.22
N TYR A 170 15.09 -14.00 6.23
CA TYR A 170 16.14 -14.42 7.14
C TYR A 170 16.57 -13.26 8.01
N ILE A 171 16.79 -13.53 9.31
CA ILE A 171 17.34 -12.57 10.27
C ILE A 171 18.51 -13.25 10.96
N ASN A 172 19.71 -12.65 10.91
CA ASN A 172 20.96 -13.22 11.41
C ASN A 172 21.18 -14.65 10.87
N ASP A 173 21.02 -14.80 9.55
CA ASP A 173 21.15 -16.05 8.78
C ASP A 173 20.14 -17.16 9.15
N LYS A 174 19.25 -16.90 10.10
CA LYS A 174 18.18 -17.82 10.45
C LYS A 174 16.95 -17.56 9.59
N LEU A 175 16.43 -18.59 8.92
CA LEU A 175 15.15 -18.56 8.23
C LEU A 175 14.03 -18.37 9.26
N VAL A 176 13.30 -17.24 9.16
CA VAL A 176 12.20 -16.91 10.08
C VAL A 176 10.83 -16.93 9.39
N ILE A 177 10.80 -16.75 8.08
CA ILE A 177 9.59 -16.90 7.26
C ILE A 177 9.96 -17.67 5.99
N GLU A 178 9.19 -18.74 5.70
CA GLU A 178 9.26 -19.47 4.45
C GLU A 178 7.87 -19.60 3.84
N GLN A 179 7.70 -18.96 2.69
CA GLN A 179 6.51 -19.04 1.85
C GLN A 179 6.97 -19.16 0.38
N TRP A 180 7.73 -20.23 0.10
CA TRP A 180 8.36 -20.44 -1.22
C TRP A 180 7.43 -21.24 -2.14
N ALA A 181 6.24 -20.69 -2.39
CA ALA A 181 5.25 -21.26 -3.29
C ALA A 181 4.41 -20.14 -3.93
N LYS A 182 3.89 -20.39 -5.13
CA LYS A 182 2.92 -19.48 -5.75
C LYS A 182 1.68 -19.36 -4.87
N GLN A 183 1.31 -18.15 -4.51
CA GLN A 183 0.20 -17.89 -3.59
C GLN A 183 -0.45 -16.52 -3.81
N THR A 184 -1.66 -16.37 -3.31
CA THR A 184 -2.36 -15.09 -3.27
C THR A 184 -1.72 -14.14 -2.25
N TYR A 185 -1.95 -12.86 -2.43
CA TYR A 185 -1.47 -11.80 -1.55
C TYR A 185 -1.87 -12.02 -0.10
N ARG A 186 -0.89 -12.03 0.80
CA ARG A 186 -1.09 -12.17 2.25
C ARG A 186 0.08 -11.61 3.05
N THR A 187 -0.16 -11.42 4.34
CA THR A 187 0.85 -10.99 5.31
C THR A 187 1.22 -12.14 6.23
N VAL A 188 2.51 -12.37 6.42
CA VAL A 188 3.06 -13.31 7.41
C VAL A 188 3.98 -12.56 8.34
N LEU A 189 3.67 -12.60 9.65
CA LEU A 189 4.42 -11.93 10.70
C LEU A 189 4.93 -12.96 11.71
N VAL A 190 6.13 -12.75 12.21
CA VAL A 190 6.74 -13.52 13.31
C VAL A 190 7.07 -12.60 14.47
N ASN A 191 6.99 -13.13 15.68
CA ASN A 191 7.49 -12.42 16.86
C ASN A 191 9.02 -12.46 16.87
N TYR A 192 9.65 -11.31 17.09
CA TYR A 192 11.09 -11.17 17.17
C TYR A 192 11.48 -10.26 18.34
N LEU A 193 12.51 -10.65 19.09
CA LEU A 193 13.01 -9.85 20.20
C LEU A 193 14.08 -8.89 19.68
N PHE A 194 13.74 -7.60 19.66
CA PHE A 194 14.64 -6.54 19.27
C PHE A 194 15.36 -5.90 20.44
N GLU A 195 16.56 -5.38 20.19
CA GLU A 195 17.35 -4.57 21.11
C GLU A 195 17.63 -3.23 20.44
N LYS A 196 17.28 -2.13 21.10
CA LYS A 196 17.48 -0.76 20.57
C LYS A 196 18.94 -0.51 20.20
N GLY A 197 19.14 0.02 18.99
CA GLY A 197 20.46 0.33 18.45
C GLY A 197 21.23 -0.88 17.90
N LYS A 198 20.72 -2.10 18.08
CA LYS A 198 21.34 -3.31 17.53
C LYS A 198 21.03 -3.45 16.05
N ARG A 199 22.02 -3.93 15.31
CA ARG A 199 21.91 -4.26 13.89
C ARG A 199 21.69 -5.76 13.72
N TYR A 200 20.77 -6.13 12.87
CA TYR A 200 20.43 -7.50 12.51
C TYR A 200 20.72 -7.69 11.04
N THR A 201 21.50 -8.70 10.66
CA THR A 201 21.63 -9.06 9.25
C THR A 201 20.29 -9.48 8.72
N ILE A 202 19.88 -8.90 7.60
CA ILE A 202 18.61 -9.22 6.95
C ILE A 202 18.85 -9.67 5.53
N ARG A 203 18.13 -10.75 5.14
CA ARG A 203 18.06 -11.23 3.76
C ARG A 203 16.61 -11.52 3.43
N VAL A 204 16.14 -10.94 2.34
CA VAL A 204 14.81 -11.20 1.79
C VAL A 204 14.97 -11.77 0.39
N GLU A 205 14.32 -12.88 0.15
CA GLU A 205 14.23 -13.54 -1.14
C GLU A 205 12.80 -13.46 -1.66
N PHE A 206 12.64 -13.19 -2.93
CA PHE A 206 11.34 -13.08 -3.59
C PHE A 206 11.43 -13.64 -5.00
N TYR A 207 10.36 -14.30 -5.48
CA TYR A 207 10.21 -14.63 -6.89
C TYR A 207 8.78 -14.40 -7.38
N GLU A 208 8.69 -14.04 -8.65
CA GLU A 208 7.46 -13.89 -9.41
C GLU A 208 7.50 -14.79 -10.65
N PRO A 209 6.64 -15.83 -10.74
CA PRO A 209 6.64 -16.71 -11.89
C PRO A 209 5.84 -16.16 -13.06
N ARG A 210 4.83 -15.35 -12.79
CA ARG A 210 3.99 -14.70 -13.81
C ARG A 210 2.87 -13.88 -13.17
N GLY A 211 2.76 -12.61 -13.50
CA GLY A 211 1.62 -11.78 -13.14
C GLY A 211 1.97 -10.44 -12.51
N ASN A 212 1.08 -9.96 -11.68
CA ASN A 212 1.33 -8.79 -10.84
C ASN A 212 2.02 -9.24 -9.57
N ALA A 213 3.09 -8.58 -9.22
CA ALA A 213 3.89 -8.86 -8.04
C ALA A 213 3.74 -7.78 -6.98
N SER A 214 3.73 -8.20 -5.73
CA SER A 214 3.80 -7.28 -4.61
C SER A 214 4.62 -7.89 -3.48
N ILE A 215 5.51 -7.09 -2.89
CA ILE A 215 6.32 -7.49 -1.74
C ILE A 215 6.64 -6.30 -0.86
N LYS A 216 6.42 -6.44 0.46
CA LYS A 216 6.78 -5.44 1.46
C LYS A 216 7.45 -6.11 2.66
N LEU A 217 8.46 -5.46 3.19
CA LEU A 217 9.00 -5.78 4.51
C LEU A 217 8.27 -4.92 5.54
N VAL A 218 7.62 -5.55 6.49
CA VAL A 218 6.72 -4.88 7.43
C VAL A 218 7.01 -5.24 8.88
N TRP A 219 6.68 -4.35 9.80
CA TRP A 219 6.75 -4.57 11.24
C TRP A 219 5.65 -3.81 11.99
N ASN A 220 5.42 -4.14 13.27
CA ASN A 220 4.46 -3.39 14.09
C ASN A 220 5.10 -2.29 14.95
N ILE A 221 6.38 -2.00 14.77
CA ILE A 221 7.04 -0.89 15.48
C ILE A 221 6.47 0.44 14.97
N GLY A 222 6.02 1.29 15.92
CA GLY A 222 5.42 2.60 15.59
C GLY A 222 3.95 2.55 15.22
N VAL A 223 3.33 1.39 15.18
CA VAL A 223 1.87 1.26 14.97
C VAL A 223 1.13 1.92 16.14
N LYS A 224 0.23 2.84 15.80
CA LYS A 224 -0.61 3.54 16.77
C LYS A 224 -2.01 2.96 16.75
N ASN A 225 -2.49 2.54 17.90
CA ASN A 225 -3.89 2.13 18.08
C ASN A 225 -4.76 3.36 18.36
N ASP A 226 -4.91 4.23 17.36
CA ASP A 226 -5.56 5.56 17.47
C ASP A 226 -6.96 5.61 16.84
N TRP A 227 -7.56 4.46 16.54
CA TRP A 227 -8.85 4.39 15.84
C TRP A 227 -9.98 5.17 16.57
N LYS A 228 -9.99 5.17 17.92
CA LYS A 228 -10.97 5.94 18.69
C LYS A 228 -10.81 7.45 18.49
N GLN A 229 -9.55 7.91 18.46
CA GLN A 229 -9.23 9.30 18.17
C GLN A 229 -9.64 9.66 16.73
N LYS A 230 -9.29 8.82 15.74
CA LYS A 230 -9.69 9.02 14.34
C LYS A 230 -11.22 9.09 14.16
N ILE A 231 -11.99 8.28 14.88
CA ILE A 231 -13.46 8.39 14.89
C ILE A 231 -13.90 9.74 15.49
N SER A 232 -13.29 10.17 16.57
CA SER A 232 -13.62 11.47 17.20
C SER A 232 -13.35 12.63 16.25
N GLU A 233 -12.21 12.63 15.58
CA GLU A 233 -11.82 13.63 14.58
C GLU A 233 -12.78 13.62 13.38
N ALA A 234 -13.13 12.43 12.85
CA ALA A 234 -14.13 12.31 11.79
C ALA A 234 -15.49 12.87 12.18
N LYS A 235 -15.94 12.62 13.42
CA LYS A 235 -17.17 13.22 13.96
C LYS A 235 -17.09 14.76 13.99
N GLN A 236 -15.95 15.32 14.44
CA GLN A 236 -15.74 16.77 14.45
C GLN A 236 -15.79 17.37 13.03
N VAL A 237 -15.28 16.64 12.04
CA VAL A 237 -15.39 17.06 10.64
C VAL A 237 -16.85 17.01 10.17
N ALA A 238 -17.56 15.95 10.50
CA ALA A 238 -18.98 15.78 10.14
C ALA A 238 -19.87 16.90 10.70
N THR A 239 -19.62 17.38 11.92
CA THR A 239 -20.42 18.47 12.54
C THR A 239 -20.28 19.81 11.85
N LYS A 240 -19.27 20.02 11.01
CA LYS A 240 -19.07 21.27 10.24
C LYS A 240 -19.89 21.33 8.95
N ALA A 241 -20.56 20.25 8.60
CA ALA A 241 -21.23 20.08 7.31
C ALA A 241 -22.75 19.97 7.43
N ASP A 242 -23.45 20.28 6.37
CA ASP A 242 -24.90 20.17 6.24
C ASP A 242 -25.30 18.75 5.79
N ALA A 243 -24.39 18.01 5.16
CA ALA A 243 -24.53 16.61 4.78
C ALA A 243 -23.21 15.85 4.90
N VAL A 244 -23.29 14.54 5.13
CA VAL A 244 -22.13 13.65 5.26
C VAL A 244 -22.21 12.56 4.20
N VAL A 245 -21.11 12.33 3.49
CA VAL A 245 -20.89 11.19 2.60
C VAL A 245 -19.86 10.27 3.25
N ILE A 246 -20.20 9.00 3.41
CA ILE A 246 -19.29 7.97 3.93
C ILE A 246 -18.92 7.06 2.77
N VAL A 247 -17.60 6.78 2.60
CA VAL A 247 -17.03 6.05 1.47
C VAL A 247 -16.23 4.85 1.94
#